data_496a8b73f392425378310182986b360e
#
_entry.id   496a8b73f392425378310182986b360e
#
_cell.length_a   1.000
_cell.length_b   1.000
_cell.length_c   1.000
_cell.angle_alpha   90.00
_cell.angle_beta   90.00
_cell.angle_gamma   90.00
#
_symmetry.space_group_name_H-M   'P 1'
#
loop_
_entity.id
_entity.type
_entity.pdbx_description
1 polymer ?
#
loop_
_entity_poly.entity_id
_entity_poly.type
_entity_poly.pdbx_seq_one_letter_code
_entity_poly.pdbx_strand_id
1 'polypeptide(L)'
;GKTTANKQFGGLTVDDVYINEKVPFGFDYADNDPDVYSTHNNHGTHVSGVIVGKDDTITGAAPNAQLVSMKIFSDIQDTAMSSWILAALEDCVILGVDVINMSLGTACGFDHEGEEELLSGVYQRIRDAGIAVVVAASNSYNSAYGSDANGNLPLTSNPDSGTVGSPGTYPGTLSIASVN
;
A
#
# COMPACT_ATOMS: atom_id res chain seq x y z
N GLY A 1 7.99 18.18 13.57
CA GLY A 1 7.81 17.71 12.26
C GLY A 1 9.01 17.16 11.55
N LYS A 2 9.17 15.83 11.53
CA LYS A 2 10.24 15.15 10.78
C LYS A 2 9.70 14.29 9.64
N THR A 3 8.38 14.07 9.55
CA THR A 3 7.75 13.27 8.50
C THR A 3 7.84 13.95 7.13
N THR A 4 7.70 13.17 6.06
CA THR A 4 7.68 13.71 4.68
C THR A 4 6.44 14.55 4.46
N ALA A 5 5.29 14.18 5.05
CA ALA A 5 4.09 14.99 5.07
C ALA A 5 4.36 16.40 5.62
N ASN A 6 5.06 16.51 6.75
CA ASN A 6 5.42 17.80 7.31
C ASN A 6 6.44 18.56 6.45
N LYS A 7 7.39 17.86 5.81
CA LYS A 7 8.35 18.48 4.87
C LYS A 7 7.64 19.05 3.64
N GLN A 8 6.64 18.34 3.11
CA GLN A 8 5.92 18.77 1.90
C GLN A 8 4.98 19.94 2.17
N PHE A 9 4.31 19.94 3.32
CA PHE A 9 3.32 20.97 3.66
C PHE A 9 3.87 22.13 4.51
N GLY A 10 4.96 21.94 5.19
CA GLY A 10 5.57 22.95 6.07
C GLY A 10 4.62 23.47 7.15
N GLY A 11 4.80 23.02 8.37
CA GLY A 11 4.03 23.53 9.49
C GLY A 11 2.80 22.75 9.90
N LEU A 12 2.61 21.50 9.40
CA LEU A 12 1.60 20.58 9.93
C LEU A 12 1.81 20.36 11.43
N THR A 13 0.73 20.42 12.17
CA THR A 13 0.66 20.06 13.59
C THR A 13 0.15 18.62 13.75
N VAL A 14 0.20 18.11 14.97
CA VAL A 14 -0.39 16.80 15.28
C VAL A 14 -1.89 16.81 14.98
N ASP A 15 -2.57 17.91 15.28
CA ASP A 15 -4.02 18.02 15.10
C ASP A 15 -4.45 17.98 13.63
N ASP A 16 -3.57 18.37 12.70
CA ASP A 16 -3.87 18.31 11.26
C ASP A 16 -3.90 16.88 10.70
N VAL A 17 -3.13 15.97 11.29
CA VAL A 17 -2.97 14.59 10.81
C VAL A 17 -3.54 13.54 11.76
N TYR A 18 -4.01 13.94 12.94
CA TYR A 18 -4.63 13.07 13.92
C TYR A 18 -6.15 12.97 13.67
N ILE A 19 -6.62 11.78 13.40
CA ILE A 19 -8.05 11.54 13.18
C ILE A 19 -8.75 11.15 14.48
N ASN A 20 -8.26 10.10 15.13
CA ASN A 20 -8.76 9.63 16.43
C ASN A 20 -7.77 8.61 17.03
N GLU A 21 -8.10 8.08 18.21
CA GLU A 21 -7.25 7.09 18.90
C GLU A 21 -7.02 5.81 18.07
N LYS A 22 -8.02 5.38 17.30
CA LYS A 22 -7.92 4.22 16.40
C LYS A 22 -7.07 4.51 15.17
N VAL A 23 -7.13 5.75 14.68
CA VAL A 23 -6.39 6.24 13.51
C VAL A 23 -5.57 7.45 13.95
N PRO A 24 -4.40 7.24 14.59
CA PRO A 24 -3.61 8.33 15.17
C PRO A 24 -2.83 9.16 14.14
N PHE A 25 -2.79 8.72 12.89
CA PHE A 25 -2.17 9.46 11.81
C PHE A 25 -2.88 9.13 10.49
N GLY A 26 -3.15 10.16 9.69
CA GLY A 26 -3.63 10.05 8.33
C GLY A 26 -3.08 11.18 7.46
N PHE A 27 -2.63 10.84 6.24
CA PHE A 27 -2.18 11.82 5.26
C PHE A 27 -2.34 11.30 3.83
N ASP A 28 -2.76 12.19 2.94
CA ASP A 28 -2.86 11.95 1.50
C ASP A 28 -1.57 12.42 0.81
N TYR A 29 -0.73 11.47 0.42
CA TYR A 29 0.53 11.73 -0.28
C TYR A 29 0.34 12.03 -1.75
N ALA A 30 -0.79 11.65 -2.31
CA ALA A 30 -1.09 11.84 -3.72
C ALA A 30 -1.59 13.26 -4.01
N ASP A 31 -2.56 13.73 -3.24
CA ASP A 31 -3.16 15.05 -3.40
C ASP A 31 -2.55 16.07 -2.41
N ASN A 32 -1.67 15.58 -1.53
CA ASN A 32 -0.81 16.37 -0.64
C ASN A 32 -1.60 17.19 0.39
N ASP A 33 -2.51 16.52 1.10
CA ASP A 33 -3.31 17.12 2.16
C ASP A 33 -3.59 16.12 3.30
N PRO A 34 -4.16 16.54 4.44
CA PRO A 34 -4.48 15.66 5.54
C PRO A 34 -5.78 14.85 5.36
N ASP A 35 -6.50 15.00 4.25
CA ASP A 35 -7.76 14.30 4.00
C ASP A 35 -7.50 12.91 3.38
N VAL A 36 -7.61 11.87 4.19
CA VAL A 36 -7.48 10.49 3.74
C VAL A 36 -8.80 9.88 3.24
N TYR A 37 -9.86 10.66 3.20
CA TYR A 37 -11.17 10.19 2.79
C TYR A 37 -11.28 10.28 1.26
N SER A 38 -11.38 9.13 0.59
CA SER A 38 -11.60 9.14 -0.86
C SER A 38 -13.10 9.13 -1.16
N THR A 39 -13.51 10.03 -2.05
CA THR A 39 -14.88 10.09 -2.57
C THR A 39 -15.04 9.28 -3.86
N HIS A 40 -13.95 8.84 -4.46
CA HIS A 40 -13.93 8.15 -5.75
C HIS A 40 -13.68 6.65 -5.62
N ASN A 41 -12.91 6.24 -4.62
CA ASN A 41 -12.51 4.85 -4.46
C ASN A 41 -12.57 4.41 -3.00
N ASN A 42 -13.42 3.46 -2.68
CA ASN A 42 -13.61 2.93 -1.34
C ASN A 42 -12.70 1.72 -1.00
N HIS A 43 -11.79 1.34 -1.91
CA HIS A 43 -10.94 0.16 -1.74
C HIS A 43 -10.10 0.23 -0.45
N GLY A 44 -9.42 1.36 -0.20
CA GLY A 44 -8.62 1.55 1.01
C GLY A 44 -9.45 1.48 2.31
N THR A 45 -10.67 2.01 2.28
CA THR A 45 -11.62 1.91 3.40
C THR A 45 -12.03 0.46 3.65
N HIS A 46 -12.32 -0.29 2.59
CA HIS A 46 -12.65 -1.71 2.69
C HIS A 46 -11.48 -2.53 3.24
N VAL A 47 -10.28 -2.35 2.71
CA VAL A 47 -9.05 -2.99 3.21
C VAL A 47 -8.83 -2.69 4.69
N SER A 48 -8.95 -1.42 5.10
CA SER A 48 -8.81 -0.99 6.49
C SER A 48 -9.85 -1.66 7.40
N GLY A 49 -11.10 -1.77 6.94
CA GLY A 49 -12.15 -2.47 7.65
C GLY A 49 -11.85 -3.96 7.87
N VAL A 50 -11.32 -4.64 6.86
CA VAL A 50 -10.91 -6.06 6.96
C VAL A 50 -9.76 -6.25 7.95
N ILE A 51 -8.85 -5.28 8.05
CA ILE A 51 -7.70 -5.36 8.96
C ILE A 51 -8.10 -4.99 10.39
N VAL A 52 -8.67 -3.80 10.60
CA VAL A 52 -8.83 -3.22 11.95
C VAL A 52 -10.27 -2.89 12.32
N GLY A 53 -11.25 -3.23 11.50
CA GLY A 53 -12.67 -2.94 11.77
C GLY A 53 -13.07 -3.44 13.14
N LYS A 54 -13.88 -2.66 13.85
CA LYS A 54 -14.39 -3.01 15.19
C LYS A 54 -15.68 -2.31 15.46
N ASP A 55 -16.78 -2.94 15.12
CA ASP A 55 -18.13 -2.54 15.52
C ASP A 55 -19.02 -3.79 15.67
N ASP A 56 -20.31 -3.58 15.90
CA ASP A 56 -21.28 -4.67 16.09
C ASP A 56 -21.51 -5.51 14.82
N THR A 57 -21.10 -5.02 13.67
CA THR A 57 -21.34 -5.64 12.36
C THR A 57 -20.06 -6.25 11.78
N ILE A 58 -18.91 -5.58 11.97
CA ILE A 58 -17.63 -5.95 11.38
C ILE A 58 -16.56 -6.09 12.45
N THR A 59 -15.90 -7.24 12.45
CA THR A 59 -14.68 -7.47 13.23
C THR A 59 -13.55 -7.83 12.27
N GLY A 60 -12.56 -6.96 12.15
CA GLY A 60 -11.37 -7.19 11.35
C GLY A 60 -10.41 -8.21 11.96
N ALA A 61 -9.39 -8.58 11.23
CA ALA A 61 -8.40 -9.56 11.68
C ALA A 61 -7.60 -9.10 12.92
N ALA A 62 -7.39 -7.79 13.07
CA ALA A 62 -6.66 -7.17 14.18
C ALA A 62 -7.46 -5.99 14.79
N PRO A 63 -8.62 -6.25 15.42
CA PRO A 63 -9.55 -5.19 15.82
C PRO A 63 -9.03 -4.26 16.91
N ASN A 64 -7.96 -4.63 17.60
CA ASN A 64 -7.32 -3.80 18.61
C ASN A 64 -6.07 -3.05 18.11
N ALA A 65 -5.62 -3.29 16.88
CA ALA A 65 -4.52 -2.54 16.29
C ALA A 65 -4.95 -1.09 15.97
N GLN A 66 -4.00 -0.17 16.01
CA GLN A 66 -4.17 1.17 15.45
C GLN A 66 -3.91 1.14 13.95
N LEU A 67 -4.54 2.04 13.22
CA LEU A 67 -4.37 2.22 11.78
C LEU A 67 -3.63 3.53 11.52
N VAL A 68 -2.51 3.47 10.84
CA VAL A 68 -1.85 4.63 10.24
C VAL A 68 -2.26 4.67 8.77
N SER A 69 -3.02 5.70 8.39
CA SER A 69 -3.61 5.78 7.05
C SER A 69 -2.73 6.58 6.10
N MET A 70 -2.16 5.90 5.12
CA MET A 70 -1.29 6.46 4.08
C MET A 70 -2.01 6.41 2.74
N LYS A 71 -2.72 7.47 2.36
CA LYS A 71 -3.40 7.52 1.07
C LYS A 71 -2.40 7.88 -0.02
N ILE A 72 -2.31 7.00 -1.04
CA ILE A 72 -1.34 7.13 -2.13
C ILE A 72 -2.00 7.09 -3.52
N PHE A 73 -3.32 6.97 -3.58
CA PHE A 73 -4.09 7.11 -4.81
C PHE A 73 -4.79 8.46 -4.82
N SER A 74 -4.53 9.25 -5.87
CA SER A 74 -5.12 10.57 -6.05
C SER A 74 -6.61 10.48 -6.38
N ASP A 75 -7.41 11.33 -5.76
CA ASP A 75 -8.81 11.51 -6.16
C ASP A 75 -8.95 12.37 -7.43
N ILE A 76 -7.87 13.03 -7.86
CA ILE A 76 -7.85 13.90 -9.02
C ILE A 76 -7.35 13.17 -10.26
N GLN A 77 -6.32 12.31 -10.12
CA GLN A 77 -5.61 11.68 -11.23
C GLN A 77 -5.92 10.18 -11.40
N ASP A 78 -6.65 9.57 -10.46
CA ASP A 78 -6.98 8.14 -10.43
C ASP A 78 -5.75 7.23 -10.65
N THR A 79 -4.63 7.58 -10.02
CA THR A 79 -3.35 6.89 -10.14
C THR A 79 -2.56 6.96 -8.85
N ALA A 80 -1.49 6.17 -8.76
CA ALA A 80 -0.46 6.26 -7.75
C ALA A 80 0.91 6.42 -8.42
N MET A 81 1.79 7.20 -7.80
CA MET A 81 3.17 7.39 -8.26
C MET A 81 4.15 6.77 -7.26
N SER A 82 5.28 6.24 -7.77
CA SER A 82 6.33 5.67 -6.93
C SER A 82 6.85 6.66 -5.89
N SER A 83 6.94 7.95 -6.22
CA SER A 83 7.37 8.99 -5.28
C SER A 83 6.44 9.16 -4.08
N TRP A 84 5.13 9.03 -4.27
CA TRP A 84 4.14 9.10 -3.19
C TRP A 84 4.22 7.87 -2.28
N ILE A 85 4.37 6.69 -2.91
CA ILE A 85 4.57 5.44 -2.18
C ILE A 85 5.85 5.51 -1.32
N LEU A 86 6.96 5.98 -1.89
CA LEU A 86 8.23 6.11 -1.17
C LEU A 86 8.13 7.09 0.00
N ALA A 87 7.44 8.22 -0.16
CA ALA A 87 7.22 9.18 0.92
C ALA A 87 6.39 8.56 2.05
N ALA A 88 5.32 7.84 1.72
CA ALA A 88 4.51 7.11 2.69
C ALA A 88 5.31 6.03 3.44
N LEU A 89 6.15 5.28 2.73
CA LEU A 89 7.02 4.26 3.33
C LEU A 89 8.08 4.87 4.25
N GLU A 90 8.67 6.02 3.89
CA GLU A 90 9.58 6.75 4.77
C GLU A 90 8.88 7.15 6.07
N ASP A 91 7.66 7.67 5.97
CA ASP A 91 6.88 8.07 7.16
C ASP A 91 6.46 6.86 8.01
N CYS A 92 6.18 5.70 7.42
CA CYS A 92 5.96 4.46 8.17
C CYS A 92 7.16 4.12 9.07
N VAL A 93 8.38 4.25 8.55
CA VAL A 93 9.61 4.04 9.34
C VAL A 93 9.77 5.09 10.43
N ILE A 94 9.55 6.38 10.11
CA ILE A 94 9.67 7.49 11.06
C ILE A 94 8.65 7.38 12.20
N LEU A 95 7.44 6.95 11.89
CA LEU A 95 6.35 6.76 12.85
C LEU A 95 6.50 5.47 13.67
N GLY A 96 7.34 4.54 13.21
CA GLY A 96 7.62 3.29 13.91
C GLY A 96 6.45 2.32 13.87
N VAL A 97 5.85 2.12 12.69
CA VAL A 97 4.79 1.13 12.52
C VAL A 97 5.37 -0.28 12.60
N ASP A 98 4.57 -1.25 13.01
CA ASP A 98 5.00 -2.66 13.10
C ASP A 98 4.80 -3.41 11.78
N VAL A 99 3.73 -3.07 11.04
CA VAL A 99 3.34 -3.75 9.81
C VAL A 99 2.86 -2.73 8.79
N ILE A 100 3.29 -2.91 7.54
CA ILE A 100 2.79 -2.16 6.38
C ILE A 100 1.98 -3.12 5.52
N ASN A 101 0.71 -2.78 5.25
CA ASN A 101 -0.12 -3.50 4.29
C ASN A 101 -0.23 -2.71 2.99
N MET A 102 0.07 -3.36 1.88
CA MET A 102 0.00 -2.79 0.53
C MET A 102 -0.91 -3.67 -0.34
N SER A 103 -2.21 -3.40 -0.31
CA SER A 103 -3.19 -4.05 -1.19
C SER A 103 -3.23 -3.36 -2.56
N LEU A 104 -2.08 -3.27 -3.19
CA LEU A 104 -1.84 -2.59 -4.46
C LEU A 104 -0.67 -3.24 -5.19
N GLY A 105 -0.50 -2.91 -6.45
CA GLY A 105 0.65 -3.37 -7.25
C GLY A 105 0.43 -3.19 -8.74
N THR A 106 1.46 -3.48 -9.50
CA THR A 106 1.42 -3.57 -10.96
C THR A 106 1.50 -5.03 -11.38
N ALA A 107 0.86 -5.38 -12.50
CA ALA A 107 0.91 -6.74 -13.01
C ALA A 107 2.32 -7.14 -13.46
N CYS A 108 2.65 -8.44 -13.35
CA CYS A 108 3.89 -9.04 -13.85
C CYS A 108 5.15 -8.30 -13.38
N GLY A 109 5.29 -8.17 -12.07
CA GLY A 109 6.44 -7.50 -11.46
C GLY A 109 7.73 -8.31 -11.62
N PHE A 110 8.82 -7.59 -11.88
CA PHE A 110 10.16 -8.14 -11.90
C PHE A 110 11.08 -7.27 -11.05
N ASP A 111 12.07 -7.89 -10.44
CA ASP A 111 13.18 -7.19 -9.80
C ASP A 111 14.40 -7.28 -10.74
N HIS A 112 14.85 -6.15 -11.25
CA HIS A 112 15.98 -6.08 -12.17
C HIS A 112 16.84 -4.83 -11.90
N GLU A 113 17.99 -4.75 -12.52
CA GLU A 113 18.92 -3.63 -12.36
C GLU A 113 18.29 -2.28 -12.75
N GLY A 114 18.66 -1.23 -12.04
CA GLY A 114 18.25 0.14 -12.30
C GLY A 114 17.24 0.68 -11.29
N GLU A 115 16.17 1.30 -11.76
CA GLU A 115 15.17 1.92 -10.91
C GLU A 115 14.43 0.91 -10.02
N GLU A 116 14.13 -0.27 -10.56
CA GLU A 116 13.49 -1.36 -9.82
C GLU A 116 14.39 -1.90 -8.70
N GLU A 117 15.71 -1.98 -8.93
CA GLU A 117 16.66 -2.37 -7.89
C GLU A 117 16.70 -1.34 -6.76
N LEU A 118 16.64 -0.05 -7.09
CA LEU A 118 16.57 1.01 -6.09
C LEU A 118 15.30 0.90 -5.25
N LEU A 119 14.16 0.66 -5.88
CA LEU A 119 12.87 0.50 -5.19
C LEU A 119 12.89 -0.75 -4.30
N SER A 120 13.33 -1.90 -4.81
CA SER A 120 13.39 -3.13 -4.04
C SER A 120 14.31 -3.00 -2.82
N GLY A 121 15.40 -2.25 -2.95
CA GLY A 121 16.30 -1.92 -1.85
C GLY A 121 15.65 -1.12 -0.72
N VAL A 122 14.62 -0.31 -1.01
CA VAL A 122 13.83 0.40 0.03
C VAL A 122 13.07 -0.61 0.88
N TYR A 123 12.37 -1.56 0.27
CA TYR A 123 11.62 -2.59 0.99
C TYR A 123 12.52 -3.47 1.85
N GLN A 124 13.71 -3.81 1.34
CA GLN A 124 14.69 -4.55 2.13
C GLN A 124 15.11 -3.77 3.38
N ARG A 125 15.39 -2.47 3.27
CA ARG A 125 15.75 -1.63 4.44
C ARG A 125 14.61 -1.50 5.45
N ILE A 126 13.37 -1.42 5.01
CA ILE A 126 12.19 -1.39 5.88
C ILE A 126 12.11 -2.70 6.68
N ARG A 127 12.29 -3.84 6.03
CA ARG A 127 12.35 -5.15 6.69
C ARG A 127 13.50 -5.23 7.69
N ASP A 128 14.67 -4.73 7.32
CA ASP A 128 15.85 -4.72 8.18
C ASP A 128 15.65 -3.80 9.41
N ALA A 129 14.77 -2.81 9.31
CA ALA A 129 14.28 -2.00 10.43
C ALA A 129 13.28 -2.75 11.34
N GLY A 130 12.93 -4.00 11.02
CA GLY A 130 12.02 -4.83 11.80
C GLY A 130 10.54 -4.66 11.45
N ILE A 131 10.22 -3.98 10.35
CA ILE A 131 8.85 -3.74 9.90
C ILE A 131 8.45 -4.81 8.89
N ALA A 132 7.34 -5.50 9.11
CA ALA A 132 6.80 -6.45 8.15
C ALA A 132 6.08 -5.72 7.02
N VAL A 133 6.44 -6.01 5.77
CA VAL A 133 5.77 -5.45 4.57
C VAL A 133 4.96 -6.56 3.91
N VAL A 134 3.65 -6.43 3.94
CA VAL A 134 2.69 -7.41 3.40
C VAL A 134 2.05 -6.84 2.15
N VAL A 135 2.18 -7.52 1.02
CA VAL A 135 1.76 -7.04 -0.29
C VAL A 135 0.82 -8.04 -0.95
N ALA A 136 -0.21 -7.55 -1.64
CA ALA A 136 -1.04 -8.39 -2.48
C ALA A 136 -0.23 -8.98 -3.65
N ALA A 137 -0.34 -10.30 -3.88
CA ALA A 137 0.39 -10.96 -4.94
C ALA A 137 -0.07 -10.56 -6.35
N SER A 138 -1.25 -10.08 -6.52
CA SER A 138 -1.91 -9.63 -7.74
C SER A 138 -3.28 -10.29 -7.91
N ASN A 139 -4.07 -9.76 -8.83
CA ASN A 139 -5.32 -10.36 -9.31
C ASN A 139 -5.15 -11.05 -10.67
N SER A 140 -3.94 -11.11 -11.19
CA SER A 140 -3.63 -11.72 -12.47
C SER A 140 -3.17 -13.17 -12.28
N TYR A 141 -3.69 -14.09 -13.06
CA TYR A 141 -3.30 -15.49 -13.04
C TYR A 141 -2.56 -15.95 -14.31
N ASN A 142 -2.22 -15.01 -15.16
CA ASN A 142 -1.26 -15.20 -16.25
C ASN A 142 -0.55 -13.87 -16.55
N SER A 143 0.58 -13.93 -17.24
CA SER A 143 1.37 -12.76 -17.64
C SER A 143 0.77 -12.01 -18.84
N ALA A 144 -0.25 -12.57 -19.48
CA ALA A 144 -0.96 -11.88 -20.54
C ALA A 144 -1.78 -10.73 -19.96
N TYR A 145 -1.70 -9.59 -20.59
CA TYR A 145 -2.34 -8.35 -20.17
C TYR A 145 -3.85 -8.55 -20.04
N GLY A 146 -4.33 -8.61 -18.83
CA GLY A 146 -5.75 -8.60 -18.52
C GLY A 146 -5.95 -7.78 -17.27
N SER A 147 -6.96 -6.95 -17.25
CA SER A 147 -7.45 -6.28 -16.04
C SER A 147 -8.87 -6.73 -15.78
N ASP A 148 -9.36 -6.53 -14.56
CA ASP A 148 -10.77 -6.79 -14.24
C ASP A 148 -11.72 -6.02 -15.18
N ALA A 149 -11.29 -4.85 -15.67
CA ALA A 149 -12.05 -4.04 -16.63
C ALA A 149 -12.05 -4.62 -18.07
N ASN A 150 -11.00 -5.34 -18.47
CA ASN A 150 -10.83 -5.89 -19.82
C ASN A 150 -10.95 -7.41 -19.88
N GLY A 151 -11.23 -8.04 -18.74
CA GLY A 151 -11.22 -9.49 -18.58
C GLY A 151 -9.80 -10.07 -18.65
N ASN A 152 -9.57 -11.13 -17.89
CA ASN A 152 -8.34 -11.89 -17.99
C ASN A 152 -8.36 -12.70 -19.30
N LEU A 153 -7.26 -12.71 -20.02
CA LEU A 153 -7.09 -13.59 -21.17
C LEU A 153 -7.19 -15.06 -20.72
N PRO A 154 -7.67 -15.96 -21.58
CA PRO A 154 -7.75 -17.37 -21.25
C PRO A 154 -6.42 -17.92 -20.77
N LEU A 155 -6.45 -18.80 -19.76
CA LEU A 155 -5.27 -19.54 -19.34
C LEU A 155 -4.61 -20.22 -20.55
N THR A 156 -3.32 -19.97 -20.73
CA THR A 156 -2.55 -20.66 -21.75
C THR A 156 -2.24 -22.09 -21.31
N SER A 157 -1.96 -22.98 -22.24
CA SER A 157 -1.54 -24.35 -21.94
C SER A 157 -0.18 -24.44 -21.24
N ASN A 158 0.56 -23.34 -21.24
CA ASN A 158 1.82 -23.18 -20.53
C ASN A 158 1.61 -22.09 -19.45
N PRO A 159 1.47 -22.48 -18.16
CA PRO A 159 1.28 -21.52 -17.11
C PRO A 159 2.48 -20.57 -17.05
N ASP A 160 2.20 -19.29 -17.20
CA ASP A 160 3.20 -18.25 -17.12
C ASP A 160 3.79 -18.14 -15.73
N SER A 161 5.09 -17.93 -15.69
CA SER A 161 5.77 -17.41 -14.50
C SER A 161 5.64 -15.89 -14.46
N GLY A 162 5.79 -15.28 -13.29
CA GLY A 162 5.80 -13.82 -13.17
C GLY A 162 4.42 -13.18 -13.10
N THR A 163 3.42 -13.89 -12.56
CA THR A 163 2.08 -13.35 -12.32
C THR A 163 1.99 -12.55 -11.02
N VAL A 164 2.97 -12.65 -10.14
CA VAL A 164 3.08 -11.81 -8.95
C VAL A 164 3.43 -10.39 -9.36
N GLY A 165 2.68 -9.41 -8.85
CA GLY A 165 2.89 -8.01 -9.17
C GLY A 165 3.97 -7.35 -8.31
N SER A 166 4.57 -6.27 -8.80
CA SER A 166 5.41 -5.40 -7.98
C SER A 166 4.51 -4.54 -7.05
N PRO A 167 4.90 -4.30 -5.78
CA PRO A 167 6.15 -4.67 -5.13
C PRO A 167 6.16 -6.06 -4.47
N GLY A 168 5.17 -6.92 -4.70
CA GLY A 168 5.12 -8.27 -4.13
C GLY A 168 6.27 -9.17 -4.56
N THR A 169 6.97 -8.85 -5.67
CA THR A 169 8.16 -9.54 -6.14
C THR A 169 9.46 -9.07 -5.48
N TYR A 170 9.43 -7.95 -4.73
CA TYR A 170 10.67 -7.39 -4.19
C TYR A 170 11.17 -8.13 -2.95
N PRO A 171 12.49 -8.31 -2.82
CA PRO A 171 13.09 -8.80 -1.58
C PRO A 171 12.67 -7.92 -0.39
N GLY A 172 12.33 -8.57 0.73
CA GLY A 172 11.87 -7.84 1.92
C GLY A 172 10.37 -7.73 2.04
N THR A 173 9.58 -8.16 1.06
CA THR A 173 8.13 -8.22 1.12
C THR A 173 7.61 -9.63 1.38
N LEU A 174 6.41 -9.71 1.96
CA LEU A 174 5.61 -10.92 2.07
C LEU A 174 4.47 -10.82 1.05
N SER A 175 4.59 -11.53 -0.05
CA SER A 175 3.55 -11.56 -1.09
C SER A 175 2.45 -12.53 -0.71
N ILE A 176 1.22 -12.06 -0.62
CA ILE A 176 0.06 -12.83 -0.17
C ILE A 176 -0.90 -13.03 -1.32
N ALA A 177 -1.18 -14.29 -1.64
CA ALA A 177 -2.19 -14.71 -2.60
C ALA A 177 -3.39 -15.35 -1.88
N SER A 178 -4.57 -15.23 -2.48
CA SER A 178 -5.73 -15.99 -2.03
C SER A 178 -5.59 -17.46 -2.41
N VAL A 179 -6.16 -18.33 -1.61
CA VAL A 179 -6.33 -19.77 -1.92
C VAL A 179 -7.82 -20.05 -2.07
N ASN A 180 -8.18 -20.86 -3.05
CA ASN A 180 -9.55 -21.36 -3.25
C ASN A 180 -9.75 -22.63 -2.44
#